data_79539eeccc2aaa226245e91e6ace4b97
#
_entry.id   79539eeccc2aaa226245e91e6ace4b97
#
_cell.length_a   1.000
_cell.length_b   1.000
_cell.length_c   1.000
_cell.angle_alpha   90.00
_cell.angle_beta   90.00
_cell.angle_gamma   90.00
#
_symmetry.space_group_name_H-M   'P 1'
#
loop_
_entity.id
_entity.type
_entity.pdbx_description
1 polymer ?
#
loop_
_entity_poly.entity_id
_entity_poly.type
_entity_poly.pdbx_seq_one_letter_code
_entity_poly.pdbx_strand_id
1 'polypeptide(L)'
;MIENQRACIAVIAASLIHSKNITSVYSYGLGKYISVSGQINDKNVSVFEYSRSCHITGKGTRGNYSLFDYGTSRHITLKIDGKKFSGFDYESNSHYSGSINGNSVSIYDYDDGQYHNYSC
;
A
#
# COMPACT_ATOMS: atom_id res chain seq x y z
N MET A 1 -8.26 -8.05 -1.85
CA MET A 1 -7.33 -7.08 -2.49
C MET A 1 -6.43 -7.82 -3.46
N ILE A 2 -6.28 -7.31 -4.67
CA ILE A 2 -5.37 -7.93 -5.64
C ILE A 2 -3.92 -7.74 -5.21
N GLU A 3 -3.03 -8.66 -5.63
CA GLU A 3 -1.65 -8.72 -5.14
C GLU A 3 -0.86 -7.45 -5.46
N ASN A 4 -0.96 -6.95 -6.68
CA ASN A 4 -0.22 -5.73 -7.05
C ASN A 4 -0.67 -4.51 -6.25
N GLN A 5 -1.96 -4.38 -5.98
CA GLN A 5 -2.48 -3.31 -5.14
C GLN A 5 -1.96 -3.44 -3.71
N ARG A 6 -1.94 -4.65 -3.17
CA ARG A 6 -1.40 -4.94 -1.84
C ARG A 6 0.07 -4.53 -1.74
N ALA A 7 0.85 -4.88 -2.76
CA ALA A 7 2.26 -4.49 -2.84
C ALA A 7 2.42 -2.96 -2.88
N CYS A 8 1.56 -2.26 -3.61
CA CYS A 8 1.58 -0.79 -3.63
C CYS A 8 1.24 -0.20 -2.27
N ILE A 9 0.27 -0.76 -1.57
CA ILE A 9 -0.06 -0.31 -0.21
C ILE A 9 1.13 -0.54 0.73
N ALA A 10 1.86 -1.63 0.58
CA ALA A 10 3.08 -1.87 1.36
C ALA A 10 4.12 -0.77 1.11
N VAL A 11 4.34 -0.37 -0.14
CA VAL A 11 5.26 0.73 -0.49
C VAL A 11 4.78 2.04 0.12
N ILE A 12 3.52 2.37 -0.03
CA ILE A 12 2.95 3.63 0.46
C ILE A 12 3.06 3.70 1.98
N ALA A 13 2.65 2.66 2.68
CA ALA A 13 2.70 2.61 4.15
C ALA A 13 4.15 2.70 4.65
N ALA A 14 5.07 1.94 4.05
CA ALA A 14 6.48 1.98 4.43
C ALA A 14 7.09 3.35 4.18
N SER A 15 6.77 3.97 3.05
CA SER A 15 7.25 5.31 2.72
C SER A 15 6.77 6.35 3.74
N LEU A 16 5.52 6.28 4.13
CA LEU A 16 4.93 7.20 5.12
C LEU A 16 5.54 6.97 6.51
N ILE A 17 5.67 5.72 6.93
CA ILE A 17 6.18 5.39 8.27
C ILE A 17 7.67 5.76 8.38
N HIS A 18 8.46 5.51 7.34
CA HIS A 18 9.89 5.81 7.35
C HIS A 18 10.22 7.23 6.85
N SER A 19 9.22 8.01 6.45
CA SER A 19 9.39 9.38 5.92
C SER A 19 10.40 9.43 4.77
N LYS A 20 10.29 8.49 3.83
CA LYS A 20 11.12 8.46 2.63
C LYS A 20 10.36 7.86 1.46
N ASN A 21 10.80 8.16 0.24
CA ASN A 21 10.21 7.61 -0.99
C ASN A 21 10.81 6.24 -1.30
N ILE A 22 10.04 5.19 -1.04
CA ILE A 22 10.39 3.83 -1.42
C ILE A 22 9.79 3.60 -2.82
N THR A 23 10.58 3.05 -3.73
CA THR A 23 10.19 2.89 -5.13
C THR A 23 10.04 1.44 -5.58
N SER A 24 10.34 0.49 -4.73
CA SER A 24 10.16 -0.92 -5.04
C SER A 24 9.94 -1.72 -3.77
N VAL A 25 9.28 -2.84 -3.93
CA VAL A 25 9.01 -3.79 -2.87
C VAL A 25 9.12 -5.19 -3.42
N TYR A 26 9.74 -6.10 -2.66
CA TYR A 26 9.77 -7.50 -3.02
C TYR A 26 8.53 -8.19 -2.44
N SER A 27 7.75 -8.84 -3.31
CA SER A 27 6.57 -9.61 -2.91
C SER A 27 6.95 -11.07 -2.77
N TYR A 28 6.88 -11.60 -1.55
CA TYR A 28 7.15 -13.03 -1.33
C TYR A 28 6.08 -13.92 -1.97
N GLY A 29 4.85 -13.42 -2.06
CA GLY A 29 3.77 -14.16 -2.71
C GLY A 29 3.94 -14.30 -4.21
N LEU A 30 4.45 -13.26 -4.87
CA LEU A 30 4.74 -13.29 -6.31
C LEU A 30 6.15 -13.80 -6.62
N GLY A 31 7.07 -13.76 -5.66
CA GLY A 31 8.47 -14.10 -5.88
C GLY A 31 9.18 -13.11 -6.77
N LYS A 32 8.79 -11.84 -6.77
CA LYS A 32 9.41 -10.80 -7.60
C LYS A 32 9.21 -9.41 -7.01
N TYR A 33 9.94 -8.44 -7.57
CA TYR A 33 9.80 -7.05 -7.21
C TYR A 33 8.62 -6.40 -7.94
N ILE A 34 7.94 -5.51 -7.23
CA ILE A 34 6.97 -4.58 -7.80
C ILE A 34 7.58 -3.19 -7.69
N SER A 35 7.65 -2.49 -8.82
CA SER A 35 8.25 -1.17 -8.88
C SER A 35 7.20 -0.10 -9.08
N VAL A 36 7.41 1.03 -8.42
CA VAL A 36 6.55 2.21 -8.52
C VAL A 36 7.42 3.45 -8.69
N SER A 37 6.81 4.52 -9.18
CA SER A 37 7.42 5.84 -9.17
C SER A 37 6.40 6.86 -8.69
N GLY A 38 6.87 8.06 -8.33
CA GLY A 38 5.99 9.13 -7.90
C GLY A 38 6.42 9.72 -6.57
N GLN A 39 5.48 10.34 -5.88
CA GLN A 39 5.75 11.03 -4.63
C GLN A 39 4.80 10.56 -3.53
N ILE A 40 5.35 10.33 -2.37
CA ILE A 40 4.61 9.95 -1.18
C ILE A 40 5.08 10.84 -0.03
N ASN A 41 4.18 11.63 0.51
CA ASN A 41 4.45 12.44 1.69
C ASN A 41 3.22 12.45 2.60
N ASP A 42 3.32 13.12 3.74
CA ASP A 42 2.28 13.09 4.77
C ASP A 42 0.95 13.71 4.35
N LYS A 43 0.90 14.43 3.24
CA LYS A 43 -0.31 15.09 2.74
C LYS A 43 -0.80 14.54 1.42
N ASN A 44 0.10 14.05 0.58
CA ASN A 44 -0.23 13.62 -0.77
C ASN A 44 0.44 12.31 -1.11
N VAL A 45 -0.29 11.46 -1.80
CA VAL A 45 0.20 10.21 -2.37
C VAL A 45 -0.10 10.24 -3.85
N SER A 46 0.93 10.03 -4.67
CA SER A 46 0.77 9.89 -6.12
C SER A 46 1.82 8.91 -6.60
N VAL A 47 1.42 7.67 -6.85
CA VAL A 47 2.33 6.63 -7.31
C VAL A 47 1.82 6.02 -8.60
N PHE A 48 2.75 5.68 -9.48
CA PHE A 48 2.49 4.93 -10.69
C PHE A 48 3.08 3.54 -10.54
N GLU A 49 2.26 2.52 -10.70
CA GLU A 49 2.68 1.13 -10.62
C GLU A 49 2.96 0.61 -12.03
N TYR A 50 4.19 0.17 -12.28
CA TYR A 50 4.60 -0.23 -13.63
C TYR A 50 3.95 -1.52 -14.10
N SER A 51 3.75 -2.51 -13.21
CA SER A 51 3.19 -3.80 -13.61
C SER A 51 1.77 -3.69 -14.17
N ARG A 52 0.92 -2.88 -13.53
CA ARG A 52 -0.45 -2.66 -13.99
C ARG A 52 -0.60 -1.42 -14.87
N SER A 53 0.47 -0.61 -14.98
CA SER A 53 0.46 0.67 -15.71
C SER A 53 -0.66 1.59 -15.24
N CYS A 54 -0.81 1.75 -13.95
CA CYS A 54 -1.86 2.58 -13.39
C CYS A 54 -1.38 3.38 -12.19
N HIS A 55 -2.12 4.44 -11.87
CA HIS A 55 -1.84 5.30 -10.73
C HIS A 55 -2.67 4.91 -9.51
N ILE A 56 -2.10 5.15 -8.33
CA ILE A 56 -2.83 5.24 -7.07
C ILE A 56 -2.54 6.62 -6.51
N THR A 57 -3.58 7.44 -6.34
CA THR A 57 -3.41 8.82 -5.88
C THR A 57 -4.38 9.13 -4.76
N GLY A 58 -4.01 10.09 -3.94
CA GLY A 58 -4.91 10.56 -2.91
C GLY A 58 -4.26 11.56 -1.98
N LYS A 59 -5.05 11.99 -1.00
CA LYS A 59 -4.64 12.97 -0.02
C LYS A 59 -4.95 12.47 1.37
N GLY A 60 -4.23 12.99 2.34
CA GLY A 60 -4.44 12.63 3.72
C GLY A 60 -4.05 13.71 4.68
N THR A 61 -4.41 13.48 5.92
CA THR A 61 -4.09 14.38 7.02
C THR A 61 -4.03 13.56 8.31
N ARG A 62 -3.02 13.81 9.13
CA ARG A 62 -2.85 13.15 10.44
C ARG A 62 -2.87 11.62 10.35
N GLY A 63 -2.22 11.06 9.33
CA GLY A 63 -2.13 9.62 9.17
C GLY A 63 -3.35 8.95 8.55
N ASN A 64 -4.36 9.71 8.13
CA ASN A 64 -5.54 9.17 7.47
C ASN A 64 -5.54 9.58 6.00
N TYR A 65 -5.59 8.60 5.10
CA TYR A 65 -5.49 8.82 3.66
C TYR A 65 -6.67 8.20 2.95
N SER A 66 -7.19 8.93 1.97
CA SER A 66 -8.19 8.43 1.04
C SER A 66 -7.54 8.36 -0.33
N LEU A 67 -7.37 7.15 -0.84
CA LEU A 67 -6.66 6.89 -2.09
C LEU A 67 -7.65 6.39 -3.14
N PHE A 68 -7.32 6.62 -4.41
CA PHE A 68 -8.05 6.08 -5.52
C PHE A 68 -7.10 5.24 -6.38
N ASP A 69 -7.46 3.99 -6.61
CA ASP A 69 -6.72 3.07 -7.47
C ASP A 69 -7.34 3.08 -8.87
N TYR A 70 -6.62 3.66 -9.82
CA TYR A 70 -7.11 3.75 -11.20
C TYR A 70 -7.12 2.40 -11.91
N GLY A 71 -6.39 1.40 -11.41
CA GLY A 71 -6.43 0.05 -11.95
C GLY A 71 -7.72 -0.68 -11.65
N THR A 72 -8.30 -0.45 -10.47
CA THR A 72 -9.59 -1.04 -10.06
C THR A 72 -10.75 -0.07 -10.20
N SER A 73 -10.47 1.22 -10.39
CA SER A 73 -11.46 2.31 -10.36
C SER A 73 -12.25 2.35 -9.07
N ARG A 74 -11.60 2.05 -7.95
CA ARG A 74 -12.21 2.05 -6.62
C ARG A 74 -11.33 2.77 -5.63
N HIS A 75 -11.96 3.28 -4.57
CA HIS A 75 -11.24 3.89 -3.46
C HIS A 75 -10.65 2.83 -2.55
N ILE A 76 -9.57 3.21 -1.87
CA ILE A 76 -8.97 2.45 -0.78
C ILE A 76 -8.54 3.43 0.29
N THR A 77 -8.82 3.14 1.54
CA THR A 77 -8.39 3.98 2.65
C THR A 77 -7.13 3.42 3.29
N LEU A 78 -6.34 4.29 3.89
CA LEU A 78 -5.13 3.91 4.60
C LEU A 78 -5.00 4.78 5.84
N LYS A 79 -4.85 4.13 6.98
CA LYS A 79 -4.59 4.80 8.25
C LYS A 79 -3.27 4.34 8.81
N ILE A 80 -2.40 5.28 9.15
CA ILE A 80 -1.10 5.03 9.76
C ILE A 80 -1.18 5.29 11.26
N ASP A 81 -0.70 4.35 12.06
CA ASP A 81 -0.66 4.46 13.51
C ASP A 81 0.66 3.86 14.01
N GLY A 82 1.67 4.71 14.19
CA GLY A 82 3.01 4.28 14.56
C GLY A 82 3.63 3.40 13.47
N LYS A 83 3.93 2.15 13.79
CA LYS A 83 4.46 1.16 12.85
C LYS A 83 3.37 0.26 12.28
N LYS A 84 2.11 0.55 12.59
CA LYS A 84 0.96 -0.22 12.10
C LYS A 84 0.16 0.60 11.13
N PHE A 85 -0.55 -0.09 10.25
CA PHE A 85 -1.45 0.55 9.32
C PHE A 85 -2.66 -0.34 9.07
N SER A 86 -3.73 0.28 8.61
CA SER A 86 -4.97 -0.43 8.31
C SER A 86 -5.78 0.37 7.30
N GLY A 87 -6.77 -0.26 6.73
CA GLY A 87 -7.66 0.42 5.81
C GLY A 87 -8.78 -0.47 5.31
N PHE A 88 -9.49 0.06 4.32
CA PHE A 88 -10.61 -0.62 3.68
C PHE A 88 -10.46 -0.50 2.18
N ASP A 89 -10.59 -1.63 1.48
CA ASP A 89 -10.57 -1.70 0.02
C ASP A 89 -12.01 -1.83 -0.49
N TYR A 90 -12.46 -0.82 -1.23
CA TYR A 90 -13.82 -0.80 -1.76
C TYR A 90 -14.02 -1.73 -2.96
N GLU A 91 -12.95 -2.22 -3.59
CA GLU A 91 -13.06 -3.24 -4.64
C GLU A 91 -13.48 -4.59 -4.07
N SER A 92 -12.80 -5.05 -3.04
CA SER A 92 -13.12 -6.33 -2.39
C SER A 92 -14.15 -6.20 -1.27
N ASN A 93 -14.48 -4.96 -0.87
CA ASN A 93 -15.32 -4.65 0.29
C ASN A 93 -14.79 -5.30 1.57
N SER A 94 -13.48 -5.28 1.74
CA SER A 94 -12.83 -5.91 2.88
C SER A 94 -11.81 -5.00 3.52
N HIS A 95 -11.63 -5.16 4.82
CA HIS A 95 -10.57 -4.51 5.57
C HIS A 95 -9.22 -5.19 5.31
N TYR A 96 -8.16 -4.45 5.57
CA TYR A 96 -6.80 -4.98 5.68
C TYR A 96 -6.09 -4.31 6.84
N SER A 97 -5.07 -4.96 7.37
CA SER A 97 -4.23 -4.38 8.41
C SER A 97 -2.80 -4.88 8.22
N GLY A 98 -1.85 -4.10 8.70
CA GLY A 98 -0.46 -4.48 8.55
C GLY A 98 0.44 -3.85 9.57
N SER A 99 1.71 -4.25 9.51
CA SER A 99 2.75 -3.69 10.36
C SER A 99 4.07 -3.66 9.61
N ILE A 100 4.94 -2.77 10.05
CA ILE A 100 6.26 -2.58 9.48
C ILE A 100 7.29 -2.76 10.58
N ASN A 101 8.28 -3.61 10.29
CA ASN A 101 9.40 -3.85 11.19
C ASN A 101 10.69 -3.77 10.37
N GLY A 102 11.36 -2.61 10.45
CA GLY A 102 12.51 -2.35 9.60
C GLY A 102 12.11 -2.35 8.12
N ASN A 103 12.70 -3.25 7.36
CA ASN A 103 12.40 -3.40 5.92
C ASN A 103 11.27 -4.39 5.65
N SER A 104 10.74 -5.04 6.67
CA SER A 104 9.71 -6.07 6.52
C SER A 104 8.32 -5.45 6.67
N VAL A 105 7.44 -5.78 5.73
CA VAL A 105 6.04 -5.37 5.77
C VAL A 105 5.17 -6.62 5.77
N SER A 106 4.22 -6.68 6.69
CA SER A 106 3.26 -7.78 6.76
C SER A 106 1.85 -7.19 6.65
N ILE A 107 1.06 -7.71 5.74
CA ILE A 107 -0.34 -7.29 5.55
C ILE A 107 -1.24 -8.49 5.73
N TYR A 108 -2.23 -8.34 6.61
CA TYR A 108 -3.32 -9.30 6.73
C TYR A 108 -4.50 -8.79 5.90
N ASP A 109 -4.92 -9.58 4.92
CA ASP A 109 -6.02 -9.23 4.03
C ASP A 109 -7.26 -10.03 4.45
N TYR A 110 -8.28 -9.33 4.92
CA TYR A 110 -9.51 -9.99 5.38
C TYR A 110 -10.33 -10.57 4.23
N ASP A 111 -10.03 -10.20 2.98
CA ASP A 111 -10.69 -10.76 1.80
C ASP A 111 -10.33 -12.23 1.60
N ASP A 112 -9.04 -12.57 1.73
CA ASP A 112 -8.57 -13.97 1.59
C ASP A 112 -8.22 -14.64 2.92
N GLY A 113 -8.24 -13.88 4.02
CA GLY A 113 -7.95 -14.41 5.35
C GLY A 113 -6.50 -14.84 5.52
N GLN A 114 -5.55 -14.20 4.83
CA GLN A 114 -4.15 -14.58 4.84
C GLN A 114 -3.22 -13.40 5.07
N TYR A 115 -2.05 -13.70 5.63
CA TYR A 115 -0.95 -12.75 5.70
C TYR A 115 -0.17 -12.77 4.37
N HIS A 116 0.27 -11.57 3.97
CA HIS A 116 1.13 -11.39 2.79
C HIS A 116 2.34 -10.58 3.22
N ASN A 117 3.53 -11.03 2.84
CA ASN A 117 4.77 -10.45 3.31
C ASN A 117 5.54 -9.80 2.18
N TYR A 118 6.19 -8.68 2.52
CA TYR A 118 6.95 -7.86 1.58
C TYR A 118 8.23 -7.39 2.23
N SER A 119 9.22 -7.09 1.40
CA SER A 119 10.47 -6.47 1.84
C SER A 119 10.73 -5.21 1.02
N CYS A 120 10.93 -4.11 1.71
CA CYS A 120 11.22 -2.81 1.08
C CYS A 120 12.70 -2.47 1.07
#